data_06a77ca3e4400906260c4fd8d17e3168
#
_entry.id   06a77ca3e4400906260c4fd8d17e3168
#
_cell.length_a   1.000
_cell.length_b   1.000
_cell.length_c   1.000
_cell.angle_alpha   90.00
_cell.angle_beta   90.00
_cell.angle_gamma   90.00
#
_symmetry.space_group_name_H-M   'P 1'
#
loop_
_entity.id
_entity.type
_entity.pdbx_description
1 polymer ?
#
loop_
_entity_poly.entity_id
_entity_poly.type
_entity_poly.pdbx_seq_one_letter_code
_entity_poly.pdbx_strand_id
1 'polypeptide(L)'
;MLRRGAASVNLNIEHADFDEWLEIREPKGDVNRQSLNLHQCAVVGDKFMRKLEAGDQEARVRWSKLLQKRKATGEPYILFKGNTNKANPPAYKSNSLKVHMTNICSEITLHTDESHSFVCCLSSLNLAKY
;
A
#
# COMPACT_ATOMS: atom_id res chain seq x y z
N MET A 1 -21.19 20.80 -4.96
CA MET A 1 -20.45 19.95 -4.00
C MET A 1 -18.99 19.89 -4.47
N LEU A 2 -18.05 20.41 -3.70
CA LEU A 2 -16.64 20.36 -4.05
C LEU A 2 -16.11 18.92 -3.82
N ARG A 3 -15.30 18.39 -4.74
CA ARG A 3 -14.58 17.14 -4.52
C ARG A 3 -13.57 17.31 -3.38
N ARG A 4 -13.68 16.48 -2.39
CA ARG A 4 -12.69 16.42 -1.30
C ARG A 4 -11.44 15.71 -1.78
N GLY A 5 -10.27 16.17 -1.32
CA GLY A 5 -9.02 15.44 -1.49
C GLY A 5 -9.05 14.14 -0.70
N ALA A 6 -8.39 13.12 -1.22
CA ALA A 6 -8.12 11.86 -0.54
C ALA A 6 -6.64 11.51 -0.73
N ALA A 7 -6.05 10.84 0.25
CA ALA A 7 -4.66 10.42 0.21
C ALA A 7 -4.52 8.98 0.69
N SER A 8 -3.45 8.32 0.23
CA SER A 8 -3.02 7.01 0.73
C SER A 8 -1.58 7.11 1.22
N VAL A 9 -1.32 6.51 2.38
CA VAL A 9 0.03 6.36 2.92
C VAL A 9 0.46 4.92 2.77
N ASN A 10 1.58 4.73 2.07
CA ASN A 10 2.20 3.42 1.90
C ASN A 10 3.35 3.29 2.93
N LEU A 11 3.27 2.32 3.84
CA LEU A 11 4.27 2.12 4.87
C LEU A 11 4.81 0.69 4.85
N ASN A 12 6.14 0.55 5.01
CA ASN A 12 6.78 -0.76 5.09
C ASN A 12 6.34 -1.49 6.36
N ILE A 13 5.96 -2.76 6.25
CA ILE A 13 5.56 -3.59 7.38
C ILE A 13 6.64 -3.71 8.47
N GLU A 14 7.91 -3.53 8.11
CA GLU A 14 9.05 -3.55 9.06
C GLU A 14 9.38 -2.15 9.63
N HIS A 15 8.58 -1.10 9.33
CA HIS A 15 8.78 0.24 9.89
C HIS A 15 8.53 0.26 11.39
N ALA A 16 9.28 1.10 12.12
CA ALA A 16 9.13 1.23 13.58
C ALA A 16 7.71 1.64 13.99
N ASP A 17 7.13 2.60 13.27
CA ASP A 17 5.80 3.16 13.56
C ASP A 17 4.65 2.34 12.95
N PHE A 18 4.94 1.14 12.41
CA PHE A 18 3.92 0.37 11.69
C PHE A 18 2.73 -0.01 12.58
N ASP A 19 2.98 -0.37 13.82
CA ASP A 19 1.91 -0.75 14.74
C ASP A 19 1.00 0.45 15.08
N GLU A 20 1.58 1.63 15.33
CA GLU A 20 0.81 2.86 15.55
C GLU A 20 0.05 3.30 14.30
N TRP A 21 0.69 3.21 13.14
CA TRP A 21 0.07 3.51 11.85
C TRP A 21 -1.14 2.61 11.55
N LEU A 22 -1.15 1.34 11.98
CA LEU A 22 -2.31 0.47 11.83
C LEU A 22 -3.54 0.95 12.61
N GLU A 23 -3.35 1.70 13.70
CA GLU A 23 -4.45 2.16 14.56
C GLU A 23 -5.17 3.41 14.06
N ILE A 24 -4.57 4.19 13.13
CA ILE A 24 -5.09 5.51 12.74
C ILE A 24 -6.49 5.47 12.09
N ARG A 25 -6.91 4.32 11.58
CA ARG A 25 -8.26 4.13 11.01
C ARG A 25 -9.26 3.46 11.94
N GLU A 26 -8.88 3.19 13.17
CA GLU A 26 -9.85 2.66 14.12
C GLU A 26 -10.90 3.71 14.49
N PRO A 27 -12.20 3.35 14.44
CA PRO A 27 -13.27 4.30 14.75
C PRO A 27 -13.40 4.58 16.25
N LYS A 28 -12.64 3.87 17.07
CA LYS A 28 -12.63 3.99 18.55
C LYS A 28 -11.22 4.33 19.01
N GLY A 29 -11.13 5.22 19.99
CA GLY A 29 -9.85 5.60 20.57
C GLY A 29 -9.64 7.11 20.60
N ASP A 30 -8.38 7.55 20.70
CA ASP A 30 -8.02 8.96 20.75
C ASP A 30 -8.25 9.64 19.39
N VAL A 31 -9.18 10.59 19.34
CA VAL A 31 -9.53 11.34 18.13
C VAL A 31 -8.31 12.06 17.52
N ASN A 32 -7.34 12.46 18.33
CA ASN A 32 -6.14 13.14 17.84
C ASN A 32 -5.19 12.20 17.08
N ARG A 33 -5.35 10.89 17.26
CA ARG A 33 -4.57 9.85 16.56
C ARG A 33 -5.31 9.24 15.39
N GLN A 34 -6.55 9.65 15.13
CA GLN A 34 -7.38 9.09 14.08
C GLN A 34 -7.27 9.88 12.79
N SER A 35 -7.25 9.16 11.67
CA SER A 35 -7.39 9.72 10.33
C SER A 35 -8.24 8.80 9.47
N LEU A 36 -9.56 8.86 9.66
CA LEU A 36 -10.52 7.97 9.00
C LEU A 36 -10.59 8.16 7.47
N ASN A 37 -10.13 9.31 6.97
CA ASN A 37 -10.12 9.65 5.54
C ASN A 37 -8.78 9.34 4.86
N LEU A 38 -7.78 8.88 5.61
CA LEU A 38 -6.48 8.49 5.08
C LEU A 38 -6.50 7.00 4.75
N HIS A 39 -6.30 6.66 3.49
CA HIS A 39 -6.16 5.27 3.07
C HIS A 39 -4.78 4.73 3.40
N GLN A 40 -4.69 3.43 3.64
CA GLN A 40 -3.47 2.77 4.06
C GLN A 40 -3.09 1.65 3.10
N CYS A 41 -1.79 1.53 2.79
CA CYS A 41 -1.23 0.40 2.08
C CYS A 41 0.04 -0.11 2.77
N ALA A 42 0.04 -1.34 3.23
CA ALA A 42 1.20 -2.00 3.81
C ALA A 42 2.13 -2.52 2.70
N VAL A 43 3.36 -2.04 2.67
CA VAL A 43 4.37 -2.51 1.72
C VAL A 43 5.13 -3.68 2.33
N VAL A 44 5.02 -4.85 1.70
CA VAL A 44 5.61 -6.11 2.18
C VAL A 44 6.73 -6.54 1.23
N GLY A 45 7.95 -6.61 1.76
CA GLY A 45 9.13 -7.03 1.02
C GLY A 45 9.40 -8.54 1.12
N ASP A 46 10.17 -9.09 0.16
CA ASP A 46 10.55 -10.51 0.14
C ASP A 46 11.31 -10.94 1.40
N LYS A 47 12.08 -10.02 2.01
CA LYS A 47 12.81 -10.31 3.26
C LYS A 47 11.86 -10.63 4.40
N PHE A 48 10.81 -9.83 4.57
CA PHE A 48 9.78 -10.07 5.57
C PHE A 48 9.05 -11.39 5.33
N MET A 49 8.68 -11.68 4.07
CA MET A 49 8.00 -12.93 3.74
C MET A 49 8.87 -14.17 4.06
N ARG A 50 10.17 -14.12 3.78
CA ARG A 50 11.10 -15.19 4.17
C ARG A 50 11.20 -15.39 5.67
N LYS A 51 11.20 -14.31 6.47
CA LYS A 51 11.14 -14.41 7.94
C LYS A 51 9.84 -15.09 8.39
N LEU A 52 8.72 -14.70 7.79
CA LEU A 52 7.42 -15.27 8.11
C LEU A 52 7.36 -16.77 7.80
N GLU A 53 7.87 -17.19 6.63
CA GLU A 53 7.98 -18.60 6.22
C GLU A 53 8.91 -19.40 7.14
N ALA A 54 10.02 -18.81 7.56
CA ALA A 54 10.96 -19.41 8.50
C ALA A 54 10.41 -19.53 9.93
N GLY A 55 9.23 -18.97 10.20
CA GLY A 55 8.59 -19.09 11.50
C GLY A 55 9.01 -18.02 12.51
N ASP A 56 9.63 -16.94 12.07
CA ASP A 56 10.00 -15.82 12.93
C ASP A 56 8.79 -15.29 13.70
N GLN A 57 8.91 -15.25 15.03
CA GLN A 57 7.79 -14.94 15.91
C GLN A 57 7.35 -13.47 15.79
N GLU A 58 8.29 -12.55 15.66
CA GLU A 58 7.98 -11.12 15.47
C GLU A 58 7.25 -10.88 14.17
N ALA A 59 7.73 -11.49 13.07
CA ALA A 59 7.08 -11.41 11.76
C ALA A 59 5.65 -11.98 11.79
N ARG A 60 5.45 -13.11 12.49
CA ARG A 60 4.11 -13.72 12.65
C ARG A 60 3.14 -12.83 13.41
N VAL A 61 3.60 -12.24 14.52
CA VAL A 61 2.78 -11.31 15.31
C VAL A 61 2.39 -10.09 14.48
N ARG A 62 3.35 -9.48 13.79
CA ARG A 62 3.13 -8.28 12.97
C ARG A 62 2.19 -8.58 11.78
N TRP A 63 2.39 -9.71 11.12
CA TRP A 63 1.50 -10.18 10.05
C TRP A 63 0.08 -10.45 10.54
N SER A 64 -0.08 -11.09 11.71
CA SER A 64 -1.39 -11.33 12.33
C SER A 64 -2.12 -10.04 12.65
N LYS A 65 -1.43 -9.04 13.23
CA LYS A 65 -2.00 -7.70 13.49
C LYS A 65 -2.51 -7.05 12.21
N LEU A 66 -1.70 -7.06 11.14
CA LEU A 66 -2.09 -6.53 9.83
C LEU A 66 -3.39 -7.18 9.32
N LEU A 67 -3.46 -8.51 9.33
CA LEU A 67 -4.63 -9.24 8.86
C LEU A 67 -5.88 -8.98 9.72
N GLN A 68 -5.71 -8.87 11.04
CA GLN A 68 -6.81 -8.54 11.96
C GLN A 68 -7.36 -7.14 11.66
N LYS A 69 -6.50 -6.13 11.47
CA LYS A 69 -6.92 -4.78 11.10
C LYS A 69 -7.62 -4.76 9.76
N ARG A 70 -7.06 -5.42 8.76
CA ARG A 70 -7.70 -5.54 7.45
C ARG A 70 -9.07 -6.20 7.52
N LYS A 71 -9.23 -7.23 8.34
CA LYS A 71 -10.55 -7.86 8.59
C LYS A 71 -11.54 -6.90 9.24
N ALA A 72 -11.08 -6.09 10.18
CA ALA A 72 -11.94 -5.19 10.96
C ALA A 72 -12.36 -3.93 10.17
N THR A 73 -11.47 -3.36 9.36
CA THR A 73 -11.66 -2.05 8.73
C THR A 73 -11.70 -2.08 7.20
N GLY A 74 -11.34 -3.20 6.57
CA GLY A 74 -11.13 -3.31 5.12
C GLY A 74 -9.74 -2.85 4.66
N GLU A 75 -8.97 -2.21 5.52
CA GLU A 75 -7.62 -1.71 5.27
C GLU A 75 -6.63 -2.18 6.35
N PRO A 76 -5.32 -2.11 6.09
CA PRO A 76 -4.65 -1.57 4.90
C PRO A 76 -4.75 -2.50 3.68
N TYR A 77 -4.57 -1.94 2.49
CA TYR A 77 -4.19 -2.70 1.30
C TYR A 77 -2.80 -3.31 1.50
N ILE A 78 -2.45 -4.32 0.71
CA ILE A 78 -1.16 -5.01 0.81
C ILE A 78 -0.47 -5.00 -0.55
N LEU A 79 0.72 -4.37 -0.60
CA LEU A 79 1.60 -4.38 -1.77
C LEU A 79 2.76 -5.35 -1.55
N PHE A 80 2.78 -6.46 -2.27
CA PHE A 80 3.93 -7.37 -2.32
C PHE A 80 5.00 -6.80 -3.25
N LYS A 81 5.83 -5.90 -2.73
CA LYS A 81 6.81 -5.11 -3.48
C LYS A 81 7.75 -5.97 -4.34
N GLY A 82 8.20 -7.10 -3.82
CA GLY A 82 9.08 -8.01 -4.56
C GLY A 82 8.39 -8.61 -5.79
N ASN A 83 7.19 -9.13 -5.64
CA ASN A 83 6.41 -9.71 -6.73
C ASN A 83 6.08 -8.65 -7.79
N THR A 84 5.65 -7.46 -7.37
CA THR A 84 5.37 -6.34 -8.26
C THR A 84 6.60 -6.00 -9.11
N ASN A 85 7.77 -5.86 -8.51
CA ASN A 85 8.99 -5.52 -9.24
C ASN A 85 9.50 -6.67 -10.12
N LYS A 86 9.27 -7.93 -9.76
CA LYS A 86 9.56 -9.08 -10.64
C LYS A 86 8.70 -9.06 -11.91
N ALA A 87 7.44 -8.65 -11.78
CA ALA A 87 6.46 -8.55 -12.86
C ALA A 87 6.62 -7.28 -13.73
N ASN A 88 7.51 -6.37 -13.39
CA ASN A 88 7.74 -5.14 -14.13
C ASN A 88 7.99 -5.40 -15.63
N PRO A 89 7.47 -4.53 -16.51
CA PRO A 89 7.67 -4.63 -17.95
C PRO A 89 9.16 -4.48 -18.32
N PRO A 90 9.58 -4.97 -19.52
CA PRO A 90 10.97 -4.87 -19.96
C PRO A 90 11.55 -3.46 -19.89
N ALA A 91 10.77 -2.44 -20.24
CA ALA A 91 11.19 -1.04 -20.19
C ALA A 91 11.59 -0.59 -18.77
N TYR A 92 10.93 -1.11 -17.72
CA TYR A 92 11.31 -0.82 -16.34
C TYR A 92 12.61 -1.52 -15.97
N LYS A 93 12.76 -2.77 -16.38
CA LYS A 93 13.96 -3.57 -16.10
C LYS A 93 15.20 -3.00 -16.78
N SER A 94 15.10 -2.60 -18.06
CA SER A 94 16.22 -2.01 -18.81
C SER A 94 16.68 -0.65 -18.26
N ASN A 95 15.77 0.11 -17.67
CA ASN A 95 16.06 1.43 -17.09
C ASN A 95 16.22 1.39 -15.56
N SER A 96 16.30 0.22 -14.94
CA SER A 96 16.43 0.03 -13.49
C SER A 96 15.33 0.71 -12.66
N LEU A 97 14.14 0.94 -13.25
CA LEU A 97 13.01 1.57 -12.58
C LEU A 97 12.34 0.59 -11.61
N LYS A 98 11.94 1.12 -10.45
CA LYS A 98 11.34 0.30 -9.39
C LYS A 98 10.04 0.90 -8.90
N VAL A 99 9.09 0.03 -8.58
CA VAL A 99 7.86 0.39 -7.89
C VAL A 99 8.12 0.41 -6.40
N HIS A 100 7.82 1.52 -5.75
CA HIS A 100 8.00 1.72 -4.31
C HIS A 100 6.67 1.77 -3.56
N MET A 101 5.61 2.26 -4.19
CA MET A 101 4.28 2.44 -3.65
C MET A 101 3.21 2.25 -4.74
N THR A 102 1.95 2.28 -4.35
CA THR A 102 0.80 2.30 -5.25
C THR A 102 0.03 3.61 -5.12
N ASN A 103 -0.95 3.83 -6.02
CA ASN A 103 -1.95 4.89 -5.89
C ASN A 103 -2.99 4.57 -4.79
N ILE A 104 -3.94 5.47 -4.59
CA ILE A 104 -4.99 5.35 -3.55
C ILE A 104 -5.86 4.10 -3.71
N CYS A 105 -6.12 3.67 -4.94
CA CYS A 105 -6.95 2.48 -5.24
C CYS A 105 -6.12 1.17 -5.31
N SER A 106 -4.80 1.25 -5.20
CA SER A 106 -3.82 0.12 -5.20
C SER A 106 -3.66 -0.66 -6.51
N GLU A 107 -4.22 -0.19 -7.63
CA GLU A 107 -4.09 -0.87 -8.93
C GLU A 107 -2.94 -0.32 -9.80
N ILE A 108 -2.42 0.87 -9.50
CA ILE A 108 -1.36 1.49 -10.27
C ILE A 108 0.00 1.24 -9.61
N THR A 109 0.88 0.58 -10.34
CA THR A 109 2.23 0.24 -9.91
C THR A 109 3.27 0.87 -10.84
N LEU A 110 3.43 2.19 -10.72
CA LEU A 110 4.38 2.97 -11.50
C LEU A 110 5.60 3.37 -10.69
N HIS A 111 6.69 3.66 -11.39
CA HIS A 111 7.93 4.14 -10.76
C HIS A 111 7.76 5.53 -10.18
N THR A 112 8.29 5.73 -8.99
CA THR A 112 8.43 7.04 -8.35
C THR A 112 9.76 7.10 -7.60
N ASP A 113 10.42 8.25 -7.65
CA ASP A 113 11.61 8.57 -6.87
C ASP A 113 11.66 10.07 -6.56
N GLU A 114 12.79 10.58 -6.10
CA GLU A 114 12.97 12.00 -5.76
C GLU A 114 12.77 12.95 -6.95
N SER A 115 13.00 12.46 -8.17
CA SER A 115 12.90 13.24 -9.42
C SER A 115 11.71 12.90 -10.29
N HIS A 116 11.01 11.79 -10.00
CA HIS A 116 9.91 11.28 -10.82
C HIS A 116 8.65 11.06 -10.00
N SER A 117 7.55 11.56 -10.51
CA SER A 117 6.21 11.24 -10.03
C SER A 117 5.35 10.75 -11.19
N PHE A 118 4.25 10.09 -10.90
CA PHE A 118 3.29 9.70 -11.92
C PHE A 118 1.92 10.36 -11.67
N VAL A 119 1.15 10.46 -12.73
CA VAL A 119 -0.24 10.93 -12.70
C VAL A 119 -1.13 9.85 -13.29
N CYS A 120 -2.22 9.53 -12.61
CA CYS A 120 -3.23 8.60 -13.10
C CYS A 120 -4.26 9.36 -13.94
N CYS A 121 -4.30 9.09 -15.25
CA CYS A 121 -5.29 9.64 -16.17
C CYS A 121 -6.39 8.58 -16.40
N LEU A 122 -7.61 8.91 -15.99
CA LEU A 122 -8.77 8.04 -16.16
C LEU A 122 -9.54 8.40 -17.43
N SER A 123 -9.95 7.39 -18.20
CA SER A 123 -10.83 7.54 -19.34
C SER A 123 -11.88 6.43 -19.35
N SER A 124 -13.02 6.70 -19.97
CA SER A 124 -14.10 5.72 -20.11
C SER A 124 -14.69 5.79 -21.51
N LEU A 125 -14.92 4.62 -22.13
CA LEU A 125 -15.60 4.49 -23.40
C LEU A 125 -17.03 4.01 -23.18
N ASN A 126 -18.00 4.68 -23.80
CA ASN A 126 -19.38 4.22 -23.78
C ASN A 126 -19.59 3.16 -24.87
N LEU A 127 -19.48 1.88 -24.50
CA LEU A 127 -19.60 0.75 -25.41
C LEU A 127 -20.98 0.62 -26.08
N ALA A 128 -22.02 1.25 -25.53
CA ALA A 128 -23.36 1.25 -26.14
C ALA A 128 -23.45 2.19 -27.35
N LYS A 129 -22.40 2.95 -27.65
CA LYS A 129 -22.34 3.88 -28.77
C LYS A 129 -21.43 3.44 -29.94
N TYR A 130 -20.85 2.23 -29.84
CA TYR A 130 -19.98 1.63 -30.87
C TYR A 130 -20.58 0.33 -31.38
#